data_9d40b96d498e38379138115a249fa333
#
_entry.id   9d40b96d498e38379138115a249fa333
#
_cell.length_a   1.000
_cell.length_b   1.000
_cell.length_c   1.000
_cell.angle_alpha   90.00
_cell.angle_beta   90.00
_cell.angle_gamma   90.00
#
_symmetry.space_group_name_H-M   'P 1'
#
loop_
_entity.id
_entity.type
_entity.pdbx_description
1 polymer ?
#
loop_
_entity_poly.entity_id
_entity_poly.type
_entity_poly.pdbx_seq_one_letter_code
_entity_poly.pdbx_strand_id
1 'polypeptide(L)'
;SAPARRPVEAIRRTGVLILQGIPIAALLFVLFPRIGAPLWGVPADAGAKTGLSETMAPGTISELSLSDAVAFRVDFDGLLPPPVQRYWRGPVLSRFDGREWSVLLRPGAGTLTPWRAGGIAYSVTLEPHGKPWLFALDLPASLPRPAVDDAAAAAGYAILTRDQQLIARAPIAQVIRYEQLS
;
A
#
# COMPACT_ATOMS: atom_id res chain seq x y z
N SER A 1 -26.14 23.88 -58.53
CA SER A 1 -25.36 22.60 -58.64
C SER A 1 -23.98 22.78 -58.07
N ALA A 2 -23.71 22.20 -56.92
CA ALA A 2 -22.38 22.20 -56.35
C ALA A 2 -21.43 21.30 -57.16
N PRO A 3 -20.22 21.74 -57.53
CA PRO A 3 -19.29 20.90 -58.28
C PRO A 3 -18.86 19.70 -57.42
N ALA A 4 -19.10 18.50 -57.94
CA ALA A 4 -18.62 17.27 -57.36
C ALA A 4 -17.08 17.33 -57.25
N ARG A 5 -16.54 17.55 -56.06
CA ARG A 5 -15.09 17.52 -55.83
C ARG A 5 -14.60 16.11 -56.16
N ARG A 6 -13.70 16.02 -57.13
CA ARG A 6 -13.14 14.74 -57.58
C ARG A 6 -12.49 14.04 -56.38
N PRO A 7 -12.93 12.84 -55.99
CA PRO A 7 -12.44 12.15 -54.76
C PRO A 7 -10.91 11.94 -54.77
N VAL A 8 -10.32 11.80 -55.96
CA VAL A 8 -8.87 11.67 -56.14
C VAL A 8 -8.11 12.92 -55.69
N GLU A 9 -8.64 14.11 -55.88
CA GLU A 9 -8.00 15.36 -55.50
C GLU A 9 -8.03 15.56 -53.96
N ALA A 10 -9.12 15.13 -53.33
CA ALA A 10 -9.25 15.12 -51.88
C ALA A 10 -8.25 14.14 -51.25
N ILE A 11 -8.12 12.91 -51.77
CA ILE A 11 -7.17 11.90 -51.30
C ILE A 11 -5.72 12.39 -51.44
N ARG A 12 -5.39 13.01 -52.60
CA ARG A 12 -4.04 13.55 -52.82
C ARG A 12 -3.70 14.67 -51.83
N ARG A 13 -4.63 15.60 -51.58
CA ARG A 13 -4.44 16.69 -50.60
C ARG A 13 -4.28 16.16 -49.19
N THR A 14 -5.09 15.19 -48.80
CA THR A 14 -4.97 14.52 -47.50
C THR A 14 -3.63 13.80 -47.36
N GLY A 15 -3.17 13.09 -48.37
CA GLY A 15 -1.87 12.43 -48.37
C GLY A 15 -0.69 13.41 -48.22
N VAL A 16 -0.73 14.57 -48.86
CA VAL A 16 0.29 15.63 -48.73
C VAL A 16 0.28 16.19 -47.30
N LEU A 17 -0.89 16.44 -46.72
CA LEU A 17 -0.97 16.93 -45.32
C LEU A 17 -0.43 15.93 -44.30
N ILE A 18 -0.74 14.63 -44.47
CA ILE A 18 -0.19 13.57 -43.62
C ILE A 18 1.33 13.51 -43.76
N LEU A 19 1.84 13.55 -45.02
CA LEU A 19 3.29 13.51 -45.27
C LEU A 19 4.02 14.70 -44.64
N GLN A 20 3.44 15.89 -44.64
CA GLN A 20 3.95 17.07 -43.96
C GLN A 20 3.86 17.00 -42.44
N GLY A 21 2.85 16.31 -41.92
CA GLY A 21 2.67 16.10 -40.47
C GLY A 21 3.70 15.13 -39.85
N ILE A 22 4.18 14.14 -40.60
CA ILE A 22 5.12 13.13 -40.13
C ILE A 22 6.41 13.74 -39.55
N PRO A 23 7.15 14.64 -40.23
CA PRO A 23 8.37 15.20 -39.67
C PRO A 23 8.14 16.04 -38.41
N ILE A 24 7.01 16.75 -38.35
CA ILE A 24 6.62 17.53 -37.17
C ILE A 24 6.30 16.59 -36.00
N ALA A 25 5.55 15.54 -36.25
CA ALA A 25 5.24 14.53 -35.25
C ALA A 25 6.48 13.80 -34.75
N ALA A 26 7.41 13.46 -35.65
CA ALA A 26 8.68 12.85 -35.29
C ALA A 26 9.55 13.81 -34.45
N LEU A 27 9.62 15.07 -34.82
CA LEU A 27 10.35 16.11 -34.07
C LEU A 27 9.76 16.26 -32.66
N LEU A 28 8.45 16.38 -32.53
CA LEU A 28 7.78 16.47 -31.25
C LEU A 28 7.98 15.20 -30.44
N PHE A 29 7.96 14.02 -31.05
CA PHE A 29 8.21 12.74 -30.36
C PHE A 29 9.62 12.62 -29.79
N VAL A 30 10.63 13.23 -30.45
CA VAL A 30 12.04 13.24 -30.00
C VAL A 30 12.28 14.35 -28.98
N LEU A 31 11.72 15.55 -29.18
CA LEU A 31 11.92 16.70 -28.30
C LEU A 31 11.11 16.62 -27.02
N PHE A 32 9.92 16.00 -27.04
CA PHE A 32 9.16 15.81 -25.81
C PHE A 32 9.91 14.78 -24.93
N PRO A 33 10.40 15.19 -23.75
CA PRO A 33 10.96 14.23 -22.81
C PRO A 33 9.90 13.19 -22.55
N ARG A 34 10.27 11.92 -22.72
CA ARG A 34 9.45 10.79 -22.26
C ARG A 34 9.34 10.90 -20.74
N ILE A 35 8.37 11.66 -20.27
CA ILE A 35 7.93 11.60 -18.89
C ILE A 35 7.42 10.18 -18.74
N GLY A 36 8.21 9.34 -18.03
CA GLY A 36 7.94 7.90 -17.88
C GLY A 36 6.67 7.56 -17.09
N ALA A 37 5.87 8.59 -16.78
CA ALA A 37 4.55 8.45 -16.20
C ALA A 37 3.55 9.28 -17.03
N PRO A 38 2.34 8.79 -17.27
CA PRO A 38 1.28 9.58 -17.91
C PRO A 38 1.04 10.85 -17.10
N LEU A 39 0.84 11.99 -17.77
CA LEU A 39 0.60 13.31 -17.13
C LEU A 39 -0.67 13.35 -16.25
N TRP A 40 -1.53 12.37 -16.39
CA TRP A 40 -2.66 11.99 -15.53
C TRP A 40 -2.42 10.64 -14.85
N GLY A 41 -1.18 10.25 -14.74
CA GLY A 41 -0.76 9.01 -14.09
C GLY A 41 -0.92 9.12 -12.59
N VAL A 42 -1.52 8.10 -12.04
CA VAL A 42 -1.48 7.76 -10.62
C VAL A 42 -0.05 7.98 -10.10
N PRO A 43 0.16 8.66 -8.97
CA PRO A 43 1.49 8.87 -8.40
C PRO A 43 2.30 7.57 -8.39
N ALA A 44 3.63 7.68 -8.58
CA ALA A 44 4.54 6.53 -8.66
C ALA A 44 4.49 5.60 -7.42
N ASP A 45 3.88 6.04 -6.34
CA ASP A 45 3.55 5.25 -5.13
C ASP A 45 2.42 4.23 -5.32
N ALA A 46 1.73 4.22 -6.48
CA ALA A 46 0.71 3.22 -6.81
C ALA A 46 1.27 1.82 -7.09
N GLY A 47 2.58 1.62 -6.99
CA GLY A 47 3.23 0.31 -7.02
C GLY A 47 3.03 -0.51 -5.74
N ALA A 48 2.72 0.12 -4.62
CA ALA A 48 2.33 -0.53 -3.38
C ALA A 48 0.80 -0.47 -3.24
N LYS A 49 0.09 -1.29 -4.01
CA LYS A 49 -1.38 -1.41 -4.01
C LYS A 49 -1.93 -2.11 -2.77
N THR A 50 -1.32 -1.93 -1.63
CA THR A 50 -1.96 -2.27 -0.37
C THR A 50 -2.58 -1.00 0.18
N GLY A 51 -3.83 -1.05 0.64
CA GLY A 51 -4.54 0.08 1.23
C GLY A 51 -3.90 0.66 2.50
N LEU A 52 -2.57 0.62 2.60
CA LEU A 52 -1.76 1.10 3.71
C LEU A 52 -1.02 2.36 3.27
N SER A 53 -1.48 3.49 3.75
CA SER A 53 -0.82 4.79 3.59
C SER A 53 -0.17 5.22 4.91
N GLU A 54 0.96 5.90 4.81
CA GLU A 54 1.60 6.58 5.94
C GLU A 54 0.97 7.94 6.22
N THR A 55 0.07 8.36 5.35
CA THR A 55 -0.65 9.62 5.44
C THR A 55 -2.12 9.44 5.11
N MET A 56 -2.95 10.29 5.69
CA MET A 56 -4.38 10.34 5.43
C MET A 56 -4.83 11.81 5.36
N ALA A 57 -5.37 12.20 4.21
CA ALA A 57 -6.02 13.48 4.03
C ALA A 57 -7.49 13.27 3.61
N PRO A 58 -8.38 14.24 3.85
CA PRO A 58 -9.73 14.19 3.33
C PRO A 58 -9.71 14.04 1.80
N GLY A 59 -10.41 13.03 1.27
CA GLY A 59 -10.46 12.72 -0.16
C GLY A 59 -9.53 11.60 -0.65
N THR A 60 -8.42 11.30 0.04
CA THR A 60 -7.50 10.21 -0.35
C THR A 60 -8.02 8.82 0.02
N ILE A 61 -8.95 8.73 0.97
CA ILE A 61 -9.52 7.47 1.45
C ILE A 61 -10.28 6.72 0.35
N SER A 62 -10.88 7.46 -0.58
CA SER A 62 -11.68 6.87 -1.66
C SER A 62 -10.87 5.98 -2.60
N GLU A 63 -9.61 6.28 -2.84
CA GLU A 63 -8.72 5.47 -3.70
C GLU A 63 -8.21 4.22 -2.97
N LEU A 64 -7.97 4.32 -1.66
CA LEU A 64 -7.51 3.21 -0.82
C LEU A 64 -8.56 2.12 -0.65
N SER A 65 -9.84 2.48 -0.67
CA SER A 65 -10.96 1.54 -0.51
C SER A 65 -11.30 0.73 -1.77
N LEU A 66 -10.66 1.01 -2.90
CA LEU A 66 -10.94 0.36 -4.19
C LEU A 66 -10.07 -0.89 -4.44
N SER A 67 -9.19 -1.28 -3.53
CA SER A 67 -8.33 -2.45 -3.70
C SER A 67 -8.97 -3.68 -3.07
N ASP A 68 -9.35 -4.66 -3.88
CA ASP A 68 -9.81 -5.99 -3.44
C ASP A 68 -8.65 -6.98 -3.18
N ALA A 69 -7.40 -6.49 -3.23
CA ALA A 69 -6.24 -7.32 -2.97
C ALA A 69 -6.20 -7.78 -1.51
N VAL A 70 -5.88 -9.07 -1.31
CA VAL A 70 -5.70 -9.60 0.04
C VAL A 70 -4.47 -8.96 0.67
N ALA A 71 -4.66 -8.26 1.80
CA ALA A 71 -3.55 -7.66 2.55
C ALA A 71 -2.86 -8.69 3.45
N PHE A 72 -3.63 -9.52 4.13
CA PHE A 72 -3.12 -10.60 4.99
C PHE A 72 -4.21 -11.66 5.23
N ARG A 73 -3.78 -12.83 5.69
CA ARG A 73 -4.64 -13.95 6.13
C ARG A 73 -4.33 -14.27 7.57
N VAL A 74 -5.34 -14.74 8.30
CA VAL A 74 -5.19 -15.07 9.72
C VAL A 74 -5.78 -16.45 9.99
N ASP A 75 -4.99 -17.26 10.68
CA ASP A 75 -5.40 -18.56 11.22
C ASP A 75 -5.47 -18.43 12.74
N PHE A 76 -6.65 -18.61 13.32
CA PHE A 76 -6.85 -18.58 14.77
C PHE A 76 -6.64 -19.96 15.37
N ASP A 77 -5.92 -20.04 16.52
CA ASP A 77 -5.63 -21.30 17.20
C ASP A 77 -6.84 -21.85 17.97
N GLY A 78 -7.98 -21.16 17.94
CA GLY A 78 -9.21 -21.51 18.60
C GLY A 78 -10.47 -21.12 17.84
N LEU A 79 -11.50 -20.77 18.57
CA LEU A 79 -12.73 -20.29 17.96
C LEU A 79 -12.51 -18.92 17.29
N LEU A 80 -13.11 -18.75 16.12
CA LEU A 80 -13.10 -17.48 15.42
C LEU A 80 -13.76 -16.39 16.29
N PRO A 81 -13.04 -15.29 16.64
CA PRO A 81 -13.64 -14.21 17.41
C PRO A 81 -14.82 -13.56 16.67
N PRO A 82 -15.82 -13.04 17.38
CA PRO A 82 -16.92 -12.32 16.76
C PRO A 82 -16.43 -11.06 16.02
N PRO A 83 -17.11 -10.56 14.99
CA PRO A 83 -16.68 -9.42 14.18
C PRO A 83 -16.30 -8.17 14.98
N VAL A 84 -16.99 -7.90 16.10
CA VAL A 84 -16.73 -6.76 16.98
C VAL A 84 -15.38 -6.81 17.69
N GLN A 85 -14.76 -7.99 17.79
CA GLN A 85 -13.44 -8.21 18.38
C GLN A 85 -12.33 -8.33 17.31
N ARG A 86 -12.67 -8.22 16.02
CA ARG A 86 -11.71 -8.36 14.90
C ARG A 86 -11.21 -7.01 14.39
N TYR A 87 -10.87 -6.11 15.30
CA TYR A 87 -10.21 -4.86 14.92
C TYR A 87 -8.70 -5.09 14.73
N TRP A 88 -8.21 -4.84 13.54
CA TRP A 88 -6.80 -5.00 13.21
C TRP A 88 -6.08 -3.66 13.30
N ARG A 89 -5.11 -3.59 14.20
CA ARG A 89 -4.26 -2.44 14.35
C ARG A 89 -3.08 -2.53 13.38
N GLY A 90 -2.97 -1.55 12.51
CA GLY A 90 -1.86 -1.33 11.60
C GLY A 90 -1.14 -0.02 11.91
N PRO A 91 -0.75 0.77 10.89
CA PRO A 91 -0.12 2.06 11.08
C PRO A 91 -1.02 3.02 11.86
N VAL A 92 -0.43 3.70 12.84
CA VAL A 92 -1.11 4.71 13.66
C VAL A 92 -0.67 6.10 13.22
N LEU A 93 -1.62 6.89 12.75
CA LEU A 93 -1.39 8.28 12.35
C LEU A 93 -1.59 9.16 13.56
N SER A 94 -0.51 9.73 14.09
CA SER A 94 -0.51 10.47 15.36
C SER A 94 -0.08 11.94 15.21
N ARG A 95 0.30 12.38 14.03
CA ARG A 95 0.65 13.76 13.72
C ARG A 95 -0.36 14.36 12.75
N PHE A 96 -0.95 15.50 13.12
CA PHE A 96 -1.83 16.28 12.27
C PHE A 96 -1.22 17.67 12.02
N ASP A 97 -1.12 18.08 10.76
CA ASP A 97 -0.57 19.38 10.35
C ASP A 97 -1.66 20.42 10.06
N GLY A 98 -2.93 20.10 10.28
CA GLY A 98 -4.10 20.93 9.97
C GLY A 98 -4.82 20.49 8.70
N ARG A 99 -4.22 19.62 7.88
CA ARG A 99 -4.78 19.12 6.62
C ARG A 99 -4.61 17.62 6.45
N GLU A 100 -3.48 17.08 6.86
CA GLU A 100 -3.11 15.69 6.66
C GLU A 100 -2.67 15.04 7.97
N TRP A 101 -3.09 13.81 8.19
CA TRP A 101 -2.58 12.95 9.24
C TRP A 101 -1.39 12.16 8.72
N SER A 102 -0.34 12.03 9.52
CA SER A 102 0.86 11.27 9.19
C SER A 102 1.34 10.42 10.37
N VAL A 103 2.13 9.40 10.06
CA VAL A 103 2.80 8.57 11.07
C VAL A 103 3.88 9.41 11.75
N LEU A 104 3.84 9.45 13.08
CA LEU A 104 4.92 9.98 13.90
C LEU A 104 5.49 8.85 14.74
N LEU A 105 6.67 8.37 14.37
CA LEU A 105 7.39 7.38 15.19
C LEU A 105 7.95 8.06 16.42
N ARG A 106 7.25 7.93 17.54
CA ARG A 106 7.72 8.45 18.84
C ARG A 106 8.76 7.51 19.43
N PRO A 107 9.94 8.00 19.81
CA PRO A 107 10.94 7.17 20.46
C PRO A 107 10.41 6.62 21.79
N GLY A 108 10.73 5.37 22.06
CA GLY A 108 10.33 4.64 23.26
C GLY A 108 9.54 3.38 22.95
N ALA A 109 9.70 2.40 23.84
CA ALA A 109 8.95 1.16 23.74
C ALA A 109 7.51 1.34 24.21
N GLY A 110 6.57 0.68 23.54
CA GLY A 110 5.22 0.47 24.02
C GLY A 110 5.18 -0.54 25.17
N THR A 111 4.06 -0.60 25.84
CA THR A 111 3.82 -1.59 26.89
C THR A 111 2.92 -2.67 26.32
N LEU A 112 3.38 -3.93 26.37
CA LEU A 112 2.56 -5.07 26.00
C LEU A 112 1.34 -5.16 26.94
N THR A 113 0.19 -5.47 26.40
CA THR A 113 -1.00 -5.76 27.19
C THR A 113 -0.78 -7.09 27.93
N PRO A 114 -0.99 -7.16 29.25
CA PRO A 114 -0.84 -8.42 29.94
C PRO A 114 -1.78 -9.48 29.34
N TRP A 115 -1.22 -10.66 29.04
CA TRP A 115 -2.02 -11.81 28.64
C TRP A 115 -3.04 -12.18 29.72
N ARG A 116 -4.28 -12.26 29.37
CA ARG A 116 -5.38 -12.64 30.28
C ARG A 116 -6.04 -13.94 29.81
N ALA A 117 -6.72 -14.64 30.71
CA ALA A 117 -7.59 -15.74 30.34
C ALA A 117 -8.65 -15.22 29.34
N GLY A 118 -8.68 -15.83 28.14
CA GLY A 118 -9.53 -15.36 27.03
C GLY A 118 -8.80 -14.54 25.99
N GLY A 119 -7.49 -14.35 26.10
CA GLY A 119 -6.66 -13.82 25.02
C GLY A 119 -6.67 -14.72 23.79
N ILE A 120 -6.36 -14.16 22.64
CA ILE A 120 -6.50 -14.80 21.34
C ILE A 120 -5.10 -15.07 20.78
N ALA A 121 -4.82 -16.35 20.49
CA ALA A 121 -3.62 -16.80 19.80
C ALA A 121 -3.95 -17.00 18.31
N TYR A 122 -3.08 -16.53 17.44
CA TYR A 122 -3.29 -16.61 15.99
C TYR A 122 -1.97 -16.49 15.24
N SER A 123 -1.97 -16.95 13.98
CA SER A 123 -0.89 -16.69 13.04
C SER A 123 -1.37 -15.79 11.90
N VAL A 124 -0.49 -14.90 11.48
CA VAL A 124 -0.74 -13.97 10.37
C VAL A 124 0.19 -14.31 9.22
N THR A 125 -0.38 -14.51 8.04
CA THR A 125 0.36 -14.54 6.77
C THR A 125 0.17 -13.22 6.08
N LEU A 126 1.22 -12.39 6.05
CA LEU A 126 1.21 -11.02 5.57
C LEU A 126 1.76 -10.95 4.15
N GLU A 127 1.01 -10.35 3.25
CA GLU A 127 1.45 -10.08 1.88
C GLU A 127 2.47 -8.93 1.83
N PRO A 128 3.39 -8.92 0.85
CA PRO A 128 4.40 -7.88 0.74
C PRO A 128 3.74 -6.52 0.42
N HIS A 129 4.11 -5.51 1.19
CA HIS A 129 3.58 -4.15 1.01
C HIS A 129 4.67 -3.07 1.04
N GLY A 130 5.96 -3.46 1.15
CA GLY A 130 7.08 -2.54 1.09
C GLY A 130 7.24 -1.59 2.29
N LYS A 131 6.44 -1.75 3.34
CA LYS A 131 6.48 -0.95 4.57
C LYS A 131 6.84 -1.84 5.77
N PRO A 132 7.31 -1.30 6.89
CA PRO A 132 7.69 -2.10 8.05
C PRO A 132 6.51 -2.45 8.99
N TRP A 133 5.27 -2.25 8.57
CA TRP A 133 4.09 -2.44 9.40
C TRP A 133 3.73 -3.91 9.58
N LEU A 134 3.48 -4.30 10.84
CA LEU A 134 2.88 -5.58 11.20
C LEU A 134 1.51 -5.33 11.82
N PHE A 135 0.63 -6.32 11.72
CA PHE A 135 -0.73 -6.22 12.22
C PHE A 135 -0.92 -7.03 13.49
N ALA A 136 -1.65 -6.48 14.43
CA ALA A 136 -2.13 -7.20 15.60
C ALA A 136 -3.64 -7.01 15.75
N LEU A 137 -4.29 -8.01 16.34
CA LEU A 137 -5.67 -7.93 16.75
C LEU A 137 -5.74 -7.06 18.00
N ASP A 138 -6.35 -5.89 17.87
CA ASP A 138 -6.45 -4.84 18.90
C ASP A 138 -5.09 -4.52 19.57
N LEU A 139 -4.90 -4.87 20.82
CA LEU A 139 -3.68 -4.58 21.58
C LEU A 139 -2.81 -5.84 21.71
N PRO A 140 -1.54 -5.81 21.27
CA PRO A 140 -0.67 -6.97 21.33
C PRO A 140 -0.30 -7.33 22.78
N ALA A 141 -0.45 -8.62 23.14
CA ALA A 141 0.00 -9.19 24.39
C ALA A 141 1.41 -9.80 24.29
N SER A 142 1.93 -9.98 23.08
CA SER A 142 3.31 -10.42 22.82
C SER A 142 3.93 -9.63 21.68
N LEU A 143 5.25 -9.70 21.53
CA LEU A 143 5.87 -9.36 20.24
C LEU A 143 5.65 -10.50 19.25
N PRO A 144 5.51 -10.20 17.95
CA PRO A 144 5.32 -11.21 16.92
C PRO A 144 6.55 -12.12 16.85
N ARG A 145 6.30 -13.42 16.68
CA ARG A 145 7.35 -14.43 16.50
C ARG A 145 7.30 -14.91 15.05
N PRO A 146 8.41 -14.81 14.28
CA PRO A 146 8.42 -15.39 12.94
C PRO A 146 8.19 -16.91 13.06
N ALA A 147 7.46 -17.47 12.11
CA ALA A 147 7.14 -18.91 12.05
C ALA A 147 8.33 -19.79 11.64
N VAL A 148 9.56 -19.30 11.74
CA VAL A 148 10.81 -20.02 11.53
C VAL A 148 11.42 -20.32 12.89
N ASP A 149 11.88 -21.56 13.10
CA ASP A 149 12.47 -22.05 14.37
C ASP A 149 13.83 -21.42 14.72
N ASP A 150 14.12 -20.22 14.25
CA ASP A 150 15.33 -19.49 14.58
C ASP A 150 15.06 -18.45 15.69
N ALA A 151 15.38 -18.82 16.93
CA ALA A 151 15.25 -17.95 18.09
C ALA A 151 16.09 -16.66 17.98
N ALA A 152 17.19 -16.70 17.23
CA ALA A 152 18.03 -15.52 16.96
C ALA A 152 17.33 -14.57 15.96
N ALA A 153 16.63 -15.11 14.96
CA ALA A 153 15.79 -14.33 14.06
C ALA A 153 14.56 -13.75 14.76
N ALA A 154 14.03 -14.44 15.78
CA ALA A 154 12.91 -13.96 16.59
C ALA A 154 13.31 -12.80 17.50
N ALA A 155 14.55 -12.80 18.01
CA ALA A 155 15.06 -11.74 18.88
C ALA A 155 15.24 -10.44 18.10
N GLY A 156 14.33 -9.49 18.35
CA GLY A 156 14.33 -8.18 17.69
C GLY A 156 13.73 -8.15 16.29
N TYR A 157 12.92 -9.15 15.92
CA TYR A 157 12.14 -9.18 14.67
C TYR A 157 11.23 -7.97 14.54
N ALA A 158 10.62 -7.54 15.63
CA ALA A 158 9.74 -6.38 15.65
C ALA A 158 9.87 -5.60 16.97
N ILE A 159 9.44 -4.37 16.95
CA ILE A 159 9.29 -3.51 18.12
C ILE A 159 7.85 -3.08 18.28
N LEU A 160 7.42 -2.84 19.51
CA LEU A 160 6.18 -2.20 19.87
C LEU A 160 6.45 -0.72 20.16
N THR A 161 5.77 0.17 19.48
CA THR A 161 5.86 1.63 19.70
C THR A 161 4.96 2.07 20.86
N ARG A 162 5.15 3.31 21.34
CA ARG A 162 4.25 3.90 22.35
C ARG A 162 2.78 3.99 21.88
N ASP A 163 2.57 4.11 20.60
CA ASP A 163 1.23 4.16 20.00
C ASP A 163 0.65 2.76 19.76
N GLN A 164 1.23 1.71 20.40
CA GLN A 164 0.80 0.31 20.31
C GLN A 164 0.86 -0.25 18.89
N GLN A 165 1.79 0.22 18.08
CA GLN A 165 2.01 -0.20 16.71
C GLN A 165 3.19 -1.17 16.64
N LEU A 166 3.02 -2.27 15.93
CA LEU A 166 4.09 -3.23 15.67
C LEU A 166 4.86 -2.84 14.40
N ILE A 167 6.17 -2.76 14.52
CA ILE A 167 7.06 -2.39 13.42
C ILE A 167 8.16 -3.44 13.28
N ALA A 168 8.27 -4.05 12.09
CA ALA A 168 9.39 -4.91 11.73
C ALA A 168 10.68 -4.08 11.55
N ARG A 169 11.85 -4.72 11.69
CA ARG A 169 13.14 -4.05 11.45
C ARG A 169 13.40 -3.67 10.00
N ALA A 170 12.78 -4.38 9.07
CA ALA A 170 12.92 -4.16 7.64
C ALA A 170 11.54 -4.06 6.96
N PRO A 171 11.45 -3.38 5.82
CA PRO A 171 10.24 -3.39 5.01
C PRO A 171 9.83 -4.80 4.59
N ILE A 172 8.54 -5.07 4.58
CA ILE A 172 7.98 -6.37 4.20
C ILE A 172 7.97 -6.47 2.67
N ALA A 173 9.04 -7.05 2.12
CA ALA A 173 9.25 -7.18 0.68
C ALA A 173 8.85 -8.56 0.13
N GLN A 174 8.54 -9.52 0.98
CA GLN A 174 8.09 -10.87 0.64
C GLN A 174 6.99 -11.31 1.61
N VAL A 175 6.28 -12.37 1.25
CA VAL A 175 5.28 -12.98 2.15
C VAL A 175 5.99 -13.45 3.41
N ILE A 176 5.45 -13.06 4.56
CA ILE A 176 5.96 -13.49 5.87
C ILE A 176 4.83 -14.11 6.69
N ARG A 177 5.19 -15.04 7.58
CA ARG A 177 4.28 -15.62 8.56
C ARG A 177 4.84 -15.41 9.96
N TYR A 178 3.98 -14.98 10.87
CA TYR A 178 4.32 -14.80 12.28
C TYR A 178 3.16 -15.17 13.18
N GLU A 179 3.49 -15.59 14.40
CA GLU A 179 2.56 -15.89 15.47
C GLU A 179 2.40 -14.68 16.39
N GLN A 180 1.21 -14.47 16.89
CA GLN A 180 0.84 -13.32 17.70
C GLN A 180 -0.16 -13.70 18.78
N LEU A 181 -0.04 -13.02 19.93
CA LEU A 181 -1.00 -13.06 21.03
C LEU A 181 -1.61 -11.66 21.24
N SER A 182 -2.92 -11.58 21.42
CA SER A 182 -3.66 -10.35 21.72
C SER A 182 -4.75 -10.58 22.76
#